data_9b4edb05221a7fed8a42b40f057ac341
#
_entry.id   9b4edb05221a7fed8a42b40f057ac341
#
_cell.length_a   1.000
_cell.length_b   1.000
_cell.length_c   1.000
_cell.angle_alpha   90.00
_cell.angle_beta   90.00
_cell.angle_gamma   90.00
#
_symmetry.space_group_name_H-M   'P 1'
#
loop_
_entity.id
_entity.type
_entity.pdbx_description
1 polymer ?
#
loop_
_entity_poly.entity_id
_entity_poly.type
_entity_poly.pdbx_seq_one_letter_code
_entity_poly.pdbx_strand_id
1 'polypeptide(L)'
;MKRWVKWTVGAVGALVVVAAAAALVGTQLAERKSQRHVKVSLGPAAWMVAAPDASTLARGKYLFNSRGCAECHGVNGAGREFINDGKGLRLKSPNISPGQGSVVARYTPEDWERTVRHGVKPDGRPVFIMPSEDYNQFTQDDLGALVAYVRSLPPASGSAAVVELPLPMKVMYGYGAIEDAAQKIDHSLPPSKPVAEGMTVAHGAYVANMCIGCHGPGLSGGKIPGTPPDWAPAANLTPGEGSALTRYPDADQFVTMLRSGKRPDGTAITVMPFESLRELNDVDAKAVYAYLKTVPARPSGRR
;
A
#
# COMPACT_ATOMS: atom_id res chain seq x y z
N MET A 1 56.14 7.83 3.63
CA MET A 1 54.90 7.04 3.77
C MET A 1 55.15 5.57 3.42
N LYS A 2 54.86 4.61 4.30
CA LYS A 2 55.14 3.18 4.08
C LYS A 2 54.34 2.67 2.87
N ARG A 3 54.92 1.76 2.06
CA ARG A 3 54.28 1.26 0.81
C ARG A 3 52.84 0.77 1.01
N TRP A 4 52.55 0.08 2.13
CA TRP A 4 51.21 -0.41 2.45
C TRP A 4 50.19 0.73 2.60
N VAL A 5 50.58 1.92 3.17
CA VAL A 5 49.66 3.08 3.29
C VAL A 5 49.24 3.58 1.91
N LYS A 6 50.19 3.63 0.93
CA LYS A 6 49.86 4.03 -0.45
C LYS A 6 48.85 3.08 -1.10
N TRP A 7 49.01 1.76 -0.89
CA TRP A 7 48.09 0.75 -1.40
C TRP A 7 46.73 0.85 -0.74
N THR A 8 46.66 1.05 0.59
CA THR A 8 45.39 1.23 1.31
C THR A 8 44.63 2.47 0.85
N VAL A 9 45.33 3.60 0.71
CA VAL A 9 44.72 4.85 0.21
C VAL A 9 44.24 4.67 -1.23
N GLY A 10 45.01 4.00 -2.07
CA GLY A 10 44.59 3.69 -3.44
C GLY A 10 43.36 2.78 -3.50
N ALA A 11 43.32 1.73 -2.67
CA ALA A 11 42.16 0.82 -2.59
C ALA A 11 40.89 1.53 -2.07
N VAL A 12 41.02 2.35 -1.02
CA VAL A 12 39.88 3.15 -0.52
C VAL A 12 39.42 4.15 -1.58
N GLY A 13 40.32 4.82 -2.28
CA GLY A 13 39.96 5.74 -3.37
C GLY A 13 39.20 5.00 -4.49
N ALA A 14 39.69 3.83 -4.90
CA ALA A 14 38.99 3.01 -5.90
C ALA A 14 37.59 2.58 -5.44
N LEU A 15 37.43 2.16 -4.17
CA LEU A 15 36.13 1.80 -3.61
C LEU A 15 35.14 2.98 -3.59
N VAL A 16 35.62 4.19 -3.24
CA VAL A 16 34.79 5.40 -3.27
C VAL A 16 34.31 5.72 -4.68
N VAL A 17 35.21 5.62 -5.68
CA VAL A 17 34.86 5.84 -7.09
C VAL A 17 33.83 4.81 -7.58
N VAL A 18 34.02 3.53 -7.25
CA VAL A 18 33.05 2.48 -7.59
C VAL A 18 31.70 2.70 -6.92
N ALA A 19 31.68 3.07 -5.65
CA ALA A 19 30.45 3.38 -4.93
C ALA A 19 29.70 4.59 -5.52
N ALA A 20 30.44 5.64 -5.88
CA ALA A 20 29.85 6.81 -6.54
C ALA A 20 29.29 6.48 -7.94
N ALA A 21 30.01 5.68 -8.72
CA ALA A 21 29.53 5.22 -10.01
C ALA A 21 28.27 4.36 -9.87
N ALA A 22 28.26 3.41 -8.91
CA ALA A 22 27.08 2.60 -8.60
C ALA A 22 25.88 3.45 -8.17
N ALA A 23 26.09 4.46 -7.33
CA ALA A 23 25.01 5.37 -6.93
C ALA A 23 24.46 6.17 -8.13
N LEU A 24 25.33 6.68 -9.01
CA LEU A 24 24.94 7.35 -10.24
C LEU A 24 24.11 6.43 -11.16
N VAL A 25 24.58 5.22 -11.40
CA VAL A 25 23.84 4.22 -12.20
C VAL A 25 22.49 3.91 -11.54
N GLY A 26 22.47 3.70 -10.22
CA GLY A 26 21.23 3.43 -9.48
C GLY A 26 20.20 4.55 -9.60
N THR A 27 20.63 5.82 -9.54
CA THR A 27 19.70 6.95 -9.73
C THR A 27 19.19 7.06 -11.15
N GLN A 28 20.02 6.78 -12.17
CA GLN A 28 19.60 6.73 -13.57
C GLN A 28 18.59 5.62 -13.83
N LEU A 29 18.83 4.45 -13.24
CA LEU A 29 17.89 3.33 -13.30
C LEU A 29 16.57 3.66 -12.62
N ALA A 30 16.60 4.34 -11.46
CA ALA A 30 15.41 4.80 -10.75
C ALA A 30 14.56 5.74 -11.62
N GLU A 31 15.20 6.70 -12.28
CA GLU A 31 14.51 7.62 -13.17
C GLU A 31 13.86 6.87 -14.35
N ARG A 32 14.61 6.02 -15.04
CA ARG A 32 14.06 5.17 -16.12
C ARG A 32 12.90 4.32 -15.65
N LYS A 33 13.02 3.74 -14.45
CA LYS A 33 12.00 2.88 -13.85
C LYS A 33 10.73 3.68 -13.51
N SER A 34 10.86 4.89 -12.98
CA SER A 34 9.72 5.76 -12.66
C SER A 34 8.99 6.28 -13.90
N GLN A 35 9.68 6.41 -15.02
CA GLN A 35 9.16 6.87 -16.30
C GLN A 35 8.71 5.74 -17.25
N ARG A 36 8.90 4.47 -16.87
CA ARG A 36 8.50 3.35 -17.72
C ARG A 36 6.98 3.33 -17.94
N HIS A 37 6.56 2.84 -19.09
CA HIS A 37 5.15 2.61 -19.38
C HIS A 37 4.78 1.16 -19.09
N VAL A 38 3.80 0.97 -18.22
CA VAL A 38 3.24 -0.33 -17.86
C VAL A 38 1.98 -0.56 -18.68
N LYS A 39 1.95 -1.63 -19.45
CA LYS A 39 0.77 -2.02 -20.22
C LYS A 39 -0.15 -2.85 -19.34
N VAL A 40 -1.41 -2.44 -19.23
CA VAL A 40 -2.46 -3.16 -18.53
C VAL A 40 -3.62 -3.36 -19.49
N SER A 41 -4.03 -4.60 -19.67
CA SER A 41 -5.23 -4.92 -20.42
C SER A 41 -6.43 -4.88 -19.47
N LEU A 42 -7.32 -3.92 -19.68
CA LEU A 42 -8.54 -3.77 -18.89
C LEU A 42 -9.72 -4.37 -19.65
N GLY A 43 -10.65 -4.96 -18.91
CA GLY A 43 -11.94 -5.33 -19.43
C GLY A 43 -12.88 -4.12 -19.61
N PRO A 44 -14.10 -4.33 -20.11
CA PRO A 44 -15.11 -3.27 -20.17
C PRO A 44 -15.39 -2.72 -18.76
N ALA A 45 -15.42 -1.39 -18.62
CA ALA A 45 -15.67 -0.72 -17.34
C ALA A 45 -17.18 -0.69 -16.98
N ALA A 46 -17.82 -1.86 -17.01
CA ALA A 46 -19.24 -2.00 -16.68
C ALA A 46 -19.58 -1.73 -15.21
N TRP A 47 -18.56 -1.61 -14.35
CA TRP A 47 -18.68 -1.39 -12.92
C TRP A 47 -19.01 0.07 -12.53
N MET A 48 -18.90 1.00 -13.44
CA MET A 48 -19.10 2.41 -13.11
C MET A 48 -20.56 2.72 -12.83
N VAL A 49 -20.84 3.16 -11.61
CA VAL A 49 -22.18 3.54 -11.18
C VAL A 49 -22.47 4.98 -11.63
N ALA A 50 -23.39 5.14 -12.59
CA ALA A 50 -23.75 6.44 -13.15
C ALA A 50 -24.58 7.28 -12.16
N ALA A 51 -25.49 6.66 -11.42
CA ALA A 51 -26.34 7.29 -10.41
C ALA A 51 -26.31 6.47 -9.11
N PRO A 52 -25.31 6.70 -8.23
CA PRO A 52 -25.19 5.93 -6.99
C PRO A 52 -26.34 6.27 -6.03
N ASP A 53 -26.93 5.24 -5.45
CA ASP A 53 -27.86 5.39 -4.34
C ASP A 53 -27.15 5.59 -3.00
N ALA A 54 -27.92 5.82 -1.94
CA ALA A 54 -27.38 6.04 -0.60
C ALA A 54 -26.58 4.84 -0.07
N SER A 55 -26.95 3.62 -0.42
CA SER A 55 -26.26 2.39 0.00
C SER A 55 -24.92 2.25 -0.69
N THR A 56 -24.83 2.54 -1.97
CA THR A 56 -23.58 2.59 -2.75
C THR A 56 -22.61 3.63 -2.19
N LEU A 57 -23.10 4.83 -1.88
CA LEU A 57 -22.27 5.89 -1.28
C LEU A 57 -21.82 5.52 0.13
N ALA A 58 -22.67 4.89 0.95
CA ALA A 58 -22.29 4.42 2.27
C ALA A 58 -21.21 3.33 2.21
N ARG A 59 -21.34 2.37 1.27
CA ARG A 59 -20.33 1.35 1.01
C ARG A 59 -19.01 1.99 0.57
N GLY A 60 -19.05 2.92 -0.37
CA GLY A 60 -17.87 3.64 -0.85
C GLY A 60 -17.16 4.42 0.26
N LYS A 61 -17.93 5.12 1.12
CA LYS A 61 -17.40 5.81 2.31
C LYS A 61 -16.71 4.83 3.26
N TYR A 62 -17.35 3.70 3.54
CA TYR A 62 -16.77 2.66 4.37
C TYR A 62 -15.43 2.17 3.81
N LEU A 63 -15.38 1.84 2.53
CA LEU A 63 -14.13 1.41 1.87
C LEU A 63 -13.07 2.52 1.89
N PHE A 64 -13.44 3.76 1.62
CA PHE A 64 -12.52 4.90 1.63
C PHE A 64 -11.83 5.06 3.00
N ASN A 65 -12.57 4.88 4.09
CA ASN A 65 -12.03 4.98 5.43
C ASN A 65 -11.25 3.71 5.83
N SER A 66 -11.86 2.54 5.68
CA SER A 66 -11.31 1.29 6.21
C SER A 66 -10.18 0.67 5.38
N ARG A 67 -10.00 1.10 4.11
CA ARG A 67 -8.94 0.60 3.23
C ARG A 67 -7.78 1.59 3.05
N GLY A 68 -7.67 2.60 3.90
CA GLY A 68 -6.51 3.51 3.96
C GLY A 68 -6.55 4.69 3.00
N CYS A 69 -7.60 4.88 2.20
CA CYS A 69 -7.67 6.00 1.27
C CYS A 69 -7.68 7.34 2.03
N ALA A 70 -8.51 7.46 3.08
CA ALA A 70 -8.59 8.66 3.92
C ALA A 70 -7.28 8.97 4.65
N GLU A 71 -6.53 7.93 5.06
CA GLU A 71 -5.27 8.08 5.79
C GLU A 71 -4.21 8.79 4.95
N CYS A 72 -4.15 8.50 3.65
CA CYS A 72 -3.24 9.17 2.74
C CYS A 72 -3.86 10.41 2.09
N HIS A 73 -5.10 10.32 1.56
CA HIS A 73 -5.70 11.39 0.76
C HIS A 73 -6.46 12.44 1.60
N GLY A 74 -6.55 12.24 2.93
CA GLY A 74 -7.38 13.05 3.82
C GLY A 74 -8.86 12.68 3.71
N VAL A 75 -9.62 12.95 4.75
CA VAL A 75 -11.07 12.62 4.83
C VAL A 75 -11.91 13.34 3.76
N ASN A 76 -11.41 14.45 3.21
CA ASN A 76 -12.03 15.23 2.14
C ASN A 76 -11.40 14.99 0.76
N GLY A 77 -10.44 14.08 0.66
CA GLY A 77 -9.77 13.76 -0.60
C GLY A 77 -8.81 14.81 -1.14
N ALA A 78 -8.52 15.91 -0.40
CA ALA A 78 -7.68 17.02 -0.86
C ALA A 78 -6.19 16.66 -1.01
N GLY A 79 -5.79 15.50 -0.54
CA GLY A 79 -4.41 15.09 -0.38
C GLY A 79 -3.79 15.61 0.91
N ARG A 80 -2.82 14.87 1.44
CA ARG A 80 -2.05 15.31 2.61
C ARG A 80 -0.59 14.88 2.51
N GLU A 81 0.28 15.62 3.17
CA GLU A 81 1.64 15.19 3.44
C GLU A 81 1.59 14.20 4.60
N PHE A 82 1.96 12.96 4.35
CA PHE A 82 1.88 11.89 5.35
C PHE A 82 3.27 11.40 5.80
N ILE A 83 4.32 11.73 5.07
CA ILE A 83 5.72 11.55 5.48
C ILE A 83 6.51 12.80 5.13
N ASN A 84 7.22 13.33 6.13
CA ASN A 84 8.26 14.33 5.94
C ASN A 84 9.26 14.17 7.08
N ASP A 85 10.42 13.56 6.78
CA ASP A 85 11.45 13.26 7.79
C ASP A 85 12.47 14.40 7.97
N GLY A 86 12.33 15.49 7.19
CA GLY A 86 13.28 16.60 7.16
C GLY A 86 14.68 16.23 6.65
N LYS A 87 14.88 15.01 6.14
CA LYS A 87 16.18 14.48 5.68
C LYS A 87 16.14 14.03 4.22
N GLY A 88 15.09 14.41 3.48
CA GLY A 88 14.95 14.17 2.05
C GLY A 88 13.91 13.12 1.68
N LEU A 89 13.22 12.49 2.65
CA LEU A 89 12.02 11.71 2.39
C LEU A 89 10.79 12.59 2.62
N ARG A 90 10.10 12.91 1.53
CA ARG A 90 8.87 13.68 1.58
C ARG A 90 7.83 13.07 0.66
N LEU A 91 6.71 12.67 1.24
CA LEU A 91 5.63 12.00 0.53
C LEU A 91 4.31 12.73 0.81
N LYS A 92 3.71 13.23 -0.26
CA LYS A 92 2.40 13.87 -0.25
C LYS A 92 1.51 13.17 -1.27
N SER A 93 0.32 12.76 -0.86
CA SER A 93 -0.70 12.22 -1.76
C SER A 93 -1.36 13.35 -2.56
N PRO A 94 -1.89 13.05 -3.76
CA PRO A 94 -2.55 14.05 -4.59
C PRO A 94 -3.98 14.32 -4.11
N ASN A 95 -4.52 15.46 -4.55
CA ASN A 95 -5.95 15.75 -4.47
C ASN A 95 -6.73 14.84 -5.40
N ILE A 96 -7.65 14.06 -4.85
CA ILE A 96 -8.58 13.17 -5.56
C ILE A 96 -10.05 13.61 -5.39
N SER A 97 -10.32 14.73 -4.68
CA SER A 97 -11.64 15.33 -4.63
C SER A 97 -12.00 16.01 -5.97
N PRO A 98 -13.26 16.36 -6.24
CA PRO A 98 -13.65 17.08 -7.47
C PRO A 98 -13.14 18.53 -7.56
N GLY A 99 -12.37 19.02 -6.58
CA GLY A 99 -11.97 20.44 -6.49
C GLY A 99 -10.74 20.82 -7.30
N GLN A 100 -10.28 22.04 -7.07
CA GLN A 100 -9.11 22.61 -7.73
C GLN A 100 -7.84 21.80 -7.46
N GLY A 101 -7.06 21.51 -8.49
CA GLY A 101 -5.83 20.72 -8.39
C GLY A 101 -6.07 19.21 -8.28
N SER A 102 -7.29 18.74 -8.53
CA SER A 102 -7.63 17.34 -8.62
C SER A 102 -6.88 16.63 -9.73
N VAL A 103 -6.20 15.52 -9.43
CA VAL A 103 -5.53 14.70 -10.46
C VAL A 103 -6.51 13.75 -11.16
N VAL A 104 -7.70 13.54 -10.59
CA VAL A 104 -8.71 12.60 -11.10
C VAL A 104 -9.87 13.29 -11.83
N ALA A 105 -9.81 14.61 -11.99
CA ALA A 105 -10.91 15.39 -12.59
C ALA A 105 -11.29 14.94 -14.01
N ARG A 106 -10.35 14.31 -14.72
CA ARG A 106 -10.54 13.81 -16.10
C ARG A 106 -10.42 12.30 -16.22
N TYR A 107 -10.42 11.58 -15.09
CA TYR A 107 -10.29 10.14 -15.13
C TYR A 107 -11.49 9.49 -15.80
N THR A 108 -11.20 8.67 -16.80
CA THR A 108 -12.18 7.72 -17.35
C THR A 108 -12.39 6.56 -16.38
N PRO A 109 -13.42 5.73 -16.56
CA PRO A 109 -13.57 4.51 -15.77
C PRO A 109 -12.33 3.63 -15.81
N GLU A 110 -11.70 3.48 -16.98
CA GLU A 110 -10.48 2.71 -17.18
C GLU A 110 -9.29 3.31 -16.42
N ASP A 111 -9.20 4.64 -16.32
CA ASP A 111 -8.16 5.32 -15.56
C ASP A 111 -8.28 5.05 -14.06
N TRP A 112 -9.51 5.03 -13.53
CA TRP A 112 -9.77 4.64 -12.16
C TRP A 112 -9.33 3.20 -11.88
N GLU A 113 -9.76 2.25 -12.71
CA GLU A 113 -9.38 0.85 -12.57
C GLU A 113 -7.88 0.68 -12.67
N ARG A 114 -7.26 1.26 -13.70
CA ARG A 114 -5.81 1.22 -13.91
C ARG A 114 -5.04 1.77 -12.72
N THR A 115 -5.49 2.89 -12.15
CA THR A 115 -4.79 3.51 -11.03
C THR A 115 -5.00 2.77 -9.73
N VAL A 116 -6.25 2.44 -9.38
CA VAL A 116 -6.57 1.84 -8.08
C VAL A 116 -6.11 0.38 -8.02
N ARG A 117 -6.42 -0.41 -9.05
CA ARG A 117 -6.18 -1.86 -9.02
C ARG A 117 -4.83 -2.27 -9.57
N HIS A 118 -4.26 -1.49 -10.46
CA HIS A 118 -3.02 -1.84 -11.13
C HIS A 118 -1.83 -0.94 -10.81
N GLY A 119 -2.04 0.14 -10.05
CA GLY A 119 -0.97 1.05 -9.69
C GLY A 119 -0.33 1.78 -10.87
N VAL A 120 -1.11 2.06 -11.92
CA VAL A 120 -0.64 2.68 -13.16
C VAL A 120 -1.48 3.92 -13.45
N LYS A 121 -0.82 5.05 -13.67
CA LYS A 121 -1.46 6.33 -14.00
C LYS A 121 -2.05 6.33 -15.42
N PRO A 122 -2.92 7.29 -15.78
CA PRO A 122 -3.46 7.42 -17.14
C PRO A 122 -2.38 7.51 -18.21
N ASP A 123 -1.24 8.12 -17.90
CA ASP A 123 -0.09 8.23 -18.80
C ASP A 123 0.76 6.97 -18.91
N GLY A 124 0.34 5.86 -18.27
CA GLY A 124 1.01 4.58 -18.28
C GLY A 124 2.16 4.46 -17.27
N ARG A 125 2.54 5.51 -16.56
CA ARG A 125 3.61 5.46 -15.57
C ARG A 125 3.13 4.83 -14.26
N PRO A 126 4.03 4.15 -13.50
CA PRO A 126 3.65 3.54 -12.24
C PRO A 126 3.32 4.58 -11.17
N VAL A 127 2.43 4.20 -10.26
CA VAL A 127 2.26 4.86 -8.97
C VAL A 127 3.30 4.31 -8.00
N PHE A 128 3.99 5.19 -7.29
CA PHE A 128 5.12 4.76 -6.45
C PHE A 128 4.69 4.25 -5.08
N ILE A 129 3.82 4.99 -4.37
CA ILE A 129 3.52 4.75 -2.95
C ILE A 129 2.13 4.16 -2.69
N MET A 130 1.13 4.48 -3.51
CA MET A 130 -0.22 3.96 -3.31
C MET A 130 -0.18 2.42 -3.37
N PRO A 131 -0.62 1.69 -2.33
CA PRO A 131 -0.49 0.23 -2.24
C PRO A 131 -1.57 -0.46 -3.09
N SER A 132 -1.52 -0.28 -4.41
CA SER A 132 -2.51 -0.86 -5.32
C SER A 132 -2.55 -2.39 -5.26
N GLU A 133 -1.48 -3.03 -4.80
CA GLU A 133 -1.44 -4.46 -4.50
C GLU A 133 -2.46 -4.88 -3.44
N ASP A 134 -2.83 -3.98 -2.54
CA ASP A 134 -3.87 -4.22 -1.53
C ASP A 134 -5.29 -4.10 -2.12
N TYR A 135 -5.43 -3.43 -3.27
CA TYR A 135 -6.72 -3.13 -3.92
C TYR A 135 -6.95 -3.87 -5.23
N ASN A 136 -5.94 -4.58 -5.74
CA ASN A 136 -6.03 -5.25 -7.05
C ASN A 136 -7.14 -6.31 -7.11
N GLN A 137 -7.53 -6.86 -5.97
CA GLN A 137 -8.60 -7.86 -5.83
C GLN A 137 -9.97 -7.25 -5.53
N PHE A 138 -10.13 -5.92 -5.51
CA PHE A 138 -11.46 -5.35 -5.34
C PHE A 138 -12.45 -5.91 -6.36
N THR A 139 -13.65 -6.27 -5.89
CA THR A 139 -14.77 -6.60 -6.77
C THR A 139 -15.12 -5.37 -7.63
N GLN A 140 -15.82 -5.59 -8.71
CA GLN A 140 -16.29 -4.46 -9.53
C GLN A 140 -17.25 -3.57 -8.74
N ASP A 141 -18.11 -4.15 -7.91
CA ASP A 141 -19.08 -3.41 -7.08
C ASP A 141 -18.34 -2.53 -6.04
N ASP A 142 -17.34 -3.05 -5.35
CA ASP A 142 -16.58 -2.29 -4.36
C ASP A 142 -15.73 -1.17 -5.02
N LEU A 143 -15.13 -1.43 -6.16
CA LEU A 143 -14.44 -0.37 -6.92
C LEU A 143 -15.44 0.71 -7.36
N GLY A 144 -16.61 0.30 -7.86
CA GLY A 144 -17.69 1.22 -8.28
C GLY A 144 -18.18 2.09 -7.11
N ALA A 145 -18.44 1.48 -5.97
CA ALA A 145 -18.86 2.19 -4.76
C ALA A 145 -17.79 3.17 -4.26
N LEU A 146 -16.53 2.74 -4.22
CA LEU A 146 -15.40 3.60 -3.82
C LEU A 146 -15.29 4.81 -4.73
N VAL A 147 -15.29 4.62 -6.05
CA VAL A 147 -15.17 5.70 -7.03
C VAL A 147 -16.39 6.63 -6.98
N ALA A 148 -17.59 6.09 -6.83
CA ALA A 148 -18.81 6.87 -6.65
C ALA A 148 -18.72 7.79 -5.44
N TYR A 149 -18.25 7.27 -4.30
CA TYR A 149 -18.06 8.06 -3.09
C TYR A 149 -16.99 9.15 -3.30
N VAL A 150 -15.82 8.82 -3.83
CA VAL A 150 -14.74 9.80 -4.06
C VAL A 150 -15.22 10.93 -4.97
N ARG A 151 -16.00 10.63 -5.99
CA ARG A 151 -16.61 11.64 -6.90
C ARG A 151 -17.70 12.47 -6.23
N SER A 152 -18.32 11.98 -5.17
CA SER A 152 -19.33 12.70 -4.38
C SER A 152 -18.75 13.57 -3.28
N LEU A 153 -17.44 13.51 -3.03
CA LEU A 153 -16.80 14.35 -2.03
C LEU A 153 -17.01 15.84 -2.34
N PRO A 154 -17.17 16.70 -1.32
CA PRO A 154 -17.17 18.13 -1.54
C PRO A 154 -15.89 18.59 -2.25
N PRO A 155 -15.99 19.55 -3.18
CA PRO A 155 -14.81 20.09 -3.84
C PRO A 155 -13.82 20.66 -2.82
N ALA A 156 -12.57 20.21 -2.87
CA ALA A 156 -11.50 20.71 -2.00
C ALA A 156 -10.29 21.11 -2.86
N SER A 157 -9.61 22.17 -2.46
CA SER A 157 -8.38 22.60 -3.12
C SER A 157 -7.20 21.75 -2.66
N GLY A 158 -6.37 21.32 -3.60
CA GLY A 158 -5.18 20.52 -3.32
C GLY A 158 -4.15 20.61 -4.44
N SER A 159 -3.27 19.62 -4.54
CA SER A 159 -2.21 19.60 -5.55
C SER A 159 -1.92 18.19 -6.04
N ALA A 160 -1.03 18.06 -7.01
CA ALA A 160 -0.44 16.79 -7.42
C ALA A 160 0.36 16.13 -6.26
N ALA A 161 0.64 14.84 -6.42
CA ALA A 161 1.51 14.10 -5.50
C ALA A 161 2.93 14.69 -5.48
N VAL A 162 3.57 14.58 -4.30
CA VAL A 162 5.02 14.82 -4.15
C VAL A 162 5.66 13.51 -3.71
N VAL A 163 6.71 13.10 -4.41
CA VAL A 163 7.52 11.93 -4.08
C VAL A 163 8.97 12.35 -4.14
N GLU A 164 9.52 12.75 -3.01
CA GLU A 164 10.93 13.08 -2.84
C GLU A 164 11.58 11.92 -2.07
N LEU A 165 12.62 11.34 -2.65
CA LEU A 165 13.33 10.20 -2.08
C LEU A 165 14.78 10.58 -1.81
N PRO A 166 15.35 10.24 -0.64
CA PRO A 166 16.78 10.39 -0.39
C PRO A 166 17.58 9.45 -1.29
N LEU A 167 18.84 9.81 -1.53
CA LEU A 167 19.73 9.07 -2.44
C LEU A 167 19.74 7.54 -2.21
N PRO A 168 19.85 7.02 -0.99
CA PRO A 168 19.83 5.58 -0.76
C PRO A 168 18.56 4.92 -1.28
N MET A 169 17.38 5.52 -1.05
CA MET A 169 16.11 4.97 -1.52
C MET A 169 15.98 5.03 -3.04
N LYS A 170 16.48 6.09 -3.69
CA LYS A 170 16.54 6.15 -5.16
C LYS A 170 17.39 5.01 -5.72
N VAL A 171 18.57 4.78 -5.13
CA VAL A 171 19.47 3.69 -5.53
C VAL A 171 18.80 2.33 -5.32
N MET A 172 18.19 2.10 -4.17
CA MET A 172 17.45 0.87 -3.87
C MET A 172 16.30 0.63 -4.85
N TYR A 173 15.55 1.68 -5.20
CA TYR A 173 14.48 1.60 -6.20
C TYR A 173 15.03 1.29 -7.59
N GLY A 174 16.12 1.92 -7.98
CA GLY A 174 16.78 1.68 -9.26
C GLY A 174 17.25 0.24 -9.44
N TYR A 175 17.85 -0.34 -8.42
CA TYR A 175 18.31 -1.73 -8.42
C TYR A 175 17.23 -2.76 -8.06
N GLY A 176 15.98 -2.36 -7.79
CA GLY A 176 14.88 -3.27 -7.55
C GLY A 176 14.74 -3.78 -6.11
N ALA A 177 15.50 -3.24 -5.16
CA ALA A 177 15.31 -3.55 -3.75
C ALA A 177 14.05 -2.88 -3.16
N ILE A 178 13.57 -1.81 -3.80
CA ILE A 178 12.25 -1.21 -3.59
C ILE A 178 11.47 -1.36 -4.89
N GLU A 179 10.23 -1.79 -4.78
CA GLU A 179 9.32 -1.95 -5.90
C GLU A 179 8.16 -0.95 -5.79
N ASP A 180 7.70 -0.43 -6.92
CA ASP A 180 6.43 0.31 -6.99
C ASP A 180 5.24 -0.66 -7.07
N ALA A 181 4.03 -0.16 -6.84
CA ALA A 181 2.82 -0.98 -6.80
C ALA A 181 2.64 -1.83 -8.07
N ALA A 182 2.88 -1.25 -9.24
CA ALA A 182 2.71 -1.96 -10.51
C ALA A 182 3.64 -3.17 -10.68
N GLN A 183 4.79 -3.21 -9.99
CA GLN A 183 5.70 -4.36 -10.03
C GLN A 183 5.27 -5.52 -9.14
N LYS A 184 4.49 -5.23 -8.10
CA LYS A 184 4.02 -6.21 -7.13
C LYS A 184 2.73 -6.91 -7.56
N ILE A 185 2.08 -6.42 -8.62
CA ILE A 185 0.75 -6.84 -9.05
C ILE A 185 0.87 -7.76 -10.26
N ASP A 186 0.19 -8.89 -10.22
CA ASP A 186 -0.10 -9.68 -11.40
C ASP A 186 -1.27 -9.03 -12.16
N HIS A 187 -0.94 -8.32 -13.23
CA HIS A 187 -1.91 -7.59 -14.05
C HIS A 187 -2.85 -8.50 -14.85
N SER A 188 -2.60 -9.79 -14.92
CA SER A 188 -3.46 -10.77 -15.60
C SER A 188 -4.63 -11.24 -14.74
N LEU A 189 -4.58 -11.02 -13.44
CA LEU A 189 -5.64 -11.45 -12.52
C LEU A 189 -6.91 -10.61 -12.73
N PRO A 190 -8.07 -11.27 -12.90
CA PRO A 190 -9.35 -10.57 -12.96
C PRO A 190 -9.73 -9.99 -11.58
N PRO A 191 -10.70 -9.08 -11.53
CA PRO A 191 -11.35 -8.68 -10.27
C PRO A 191 -11.83 -9.88 -9.49
N SER A 192 -11.82 -9.79 -8.15
CA SER A 192 -12.49 -10.80 -7.34
C SER A 192 -13.94 -10.93 -7.73
N LYS A 193 -14.45 -12.16 -7.72
CA LYS A 193 -15.89 -12.39 -7.81
C LYS A 193 -16.57 -11.80 -6.57
N PRO A 194 -17.83 -11.38 -6.67
CA PRO A 194 -18.61 -10.97 -5.50
C PRO A 194 -18.53 -12.02 -4.39
N VAL A 195 -18.21 -11.57 -3.17
CA VAL A 195 -18.13 -12.41 -1.99
C VAL A 195 -19.22 -11.95 -1.03
N ALA A 196 -20.06 -12.86 -0.59
CA ALA A 196 -21.11 -12.54 0.38
C ALA A 196 -20.47 -12.05 1.69
N GLU A 197 -20.94 -10.88 2.17
CA GLU A 197 -20.51 -10.32 3.44
C GLU A 197 -20.92 -11.24 4.59
N GLY A 198 -20.00 -11.48 5.53
CA GLY A 198 -20.23 -12.36 6.68
C GLY A 198 -18.93 -12.75 7.37
N MET A 199 -19.03 -13.28 8.59
CA MET A 199 -17.88 -13.76 9.36
C MET A 199 -17.35 -15.09 8.81
N THR A 200 -17.09 -15.16 7.50
CA THR A 200 -16.67 -16.38 6.79
C THR A 200 -15.21 -16.29 6.38
N VAL A 201 -14.58 -17.44 6.20
CA VAL A 201 -13.20 -17.52 5.69
C VAL A 201 -13.08 -16.88 4.30
N ALA A 202 -14.06 -17.07 3.42
CA ALA A 202 -14.04 -16.50 2.08
C ALA A 202 -14.10 -14.96 2.10
N HIS A 203 -14.98 -14.38 2.93
CA HIS A 203 -15.03 -12.93 3.11
C HIS A 203 -13.78 -12.41 3.78
N GLY A 204 -13.26 -13.12 4.79
CA GLY A 204 -12.00 -12.77 5.44
C GLY A 204 -10.80 -12.77 4.50
N ALA A 205 -10.73 -13.71 3.56
CA ALA A 205 -9.69 -13.75 2.52
C ALA A 205 -9.75 -12.50 1.63
N TYR A 206 -10.96 -12.11 1.22
CA TYR A 206 -11.18 -10.89 0.43
C TYR A 206 -10.73 -9.63 1.18
N VAL A 207 -11.15 -9.47 2.44
CA VAL A 207 -10.78 -8.31 3.26
C VAL A 207 -9.28 -8.30 3.57
N ALA A 208 -8.69 -9.46 3.89
CA ALA A 208 -7.28 -9.57 4.27
C ALA A 208 -6.31 -9.25 3.11
N ASN A 209 -6.79 -9.10 1.87
CA ASN A 209 -5.94 -8.62 0.78
C ASN A 209 -5.30 -7.26 1.11
N MET A 210 -5.97 -6.40 1.89
CA MET A 210 -5.41 -5.13 2.36
C MET A 210 -4.19 -5.28 3.31
N CYS A 211 -3.87 -6.47 3.76
CA CYS A 211 -2.76 -6.72 4.68
C CYS A 211 -1.46 -7.07 3.94
N ILE A 212 -1.53 -7.47 2.66
CA ILE A 212 -0.39 -8.04 1.94
C ILE A 212 0.73 -7.04 1.66
N GLY A 213 0.41 -5.76 1.50
CA GLY A 213 1.41 -4.71 1.27
C GLY A 213 2.47 -4.67 2.36
N CYS A 214 2.04 -4.78 3.62
CA CYS A 214 2.94 -4.82 4.78
C CYS A 214 3.38 -6.23 5.16
N HIS A 215 2.43 -7.19 5.25
CA HIS A 215 2.70 -8.54 5.76
C HIS A 215 3.19 -9.52 4.69
N GLY A 216 3.29 -9.08 3.42
CA GLY A 216 3.66 -9.89 2.26
C GLY A 216 2.52 -10.77 1.76
N PRO A 217 2.58 -11.26 0.51
CA PRO A 217 1.52 -12.08 -0.09
C PRO A 217 1.30 -13.41 0.64
N GLY A 218 2.31 -13.88 1.37
CA GLY A 218 2.20 -15.06 2.22
C GLY A 218 1.75 -14.76 3.66
N LEU A 219 1.50 -13.50 4.02
CA LEU A 219 1.11 -13.02 5.35
C LEU A 219 2.10 -13.39 6.48
N SER A 220 3.32 -13.81 6.15
CA SER A 220 4.33 -14.24 7.12
C SER A 220 5.20 -13.10 7.65
N GLY A 221 4.93 -11.87 7.24
CA GLY A 221 5.60 -10.68 7.74
C GLY A 221 7.04 -10.54 7.27
N GLY A 222 7.83 -9.82 8.07
CA GLY A 222 9.23 -9.53 7.79
C GLY A 222 9.52 -8.06 7.56
N LYS A 223 10.78 -7.73 7.30
CA LYS A 223 11.19 -6.35 7.04
C LYS A 223 10.55 -5.84 5.75
N ILE A 224 9.87 -4.71 5.83
CA ILE A 224 9.25 -4.06 4.67
C ILE A 224 10.36 -3.32 3.91
N PRO A 225 10.58 -3.59 2.62
CA PRO A 225 11.61 -2.92 1.84
C PRO A 225 11.39 -1.40 1.79
N GLY A 226 12.48 -0.64 1.96
CA GLY A 226 12.43 0.82 1.92
C GLY A 226 11.93 1.53 3.17
N THR A 227 11.56 0.78 4.22
CA THR A 227 11.18 1.40 5.50
C THR A 227 12.42 1.78 6.33
N PRO A 228 12.30 2.75 7.24
CA PRO A 228 13.38 3.13 8.15
C PRO A 228 13.97 1.92 8.89
N PRO A 229 15.29 1.92 9.18
CA PRO A 229 15.95 0.78 9.85
C PRO A 229 15.37 0.45 11.22
N ASP A 230 14.88 1.45 11.93
CA ASP A 230 14.28 1.36 13.28
C ASP A 230 12.84 0.88 13.29
N TRP A 231 12.19 0.78 12.11
CA TRP A 231 10.85 0.20 12.05
C TRP A 231 10.89 -1.30 12.33
N ALA A 232 10.03 -1.74 13.24
CA ALA A 232 9.86 -3.15 13.52
C ALA A 232 9.40 -3.89 12.26
N PRO A 233 9.90 -5.12 12.03
CA PRO A 233 9.38 -5.97 10.96
C PRO A 233 7.88 -6.22 11.13
N ALA A 234 7.15 -6.31 10.02
CA ALA A 234 5.76 -6.73 10.03
C ALA A 234 5.63 -8.12 10.67
N ALA A 235 4.63 -8.31 11.50
CA ALA A 235 4.41 -9.55 12.23
C ALA A 235 3.99 -10.69 11.29
N ASN A 236 4.30 -11.92 11.68
CA ASN A 236 3.75 -13.11 11.04
C ASN A 236 2.26 -13.26 11.43
N LEU A 237 1.37 -13.21 10.46
CA LEU A 237 -0.08 -13.40 10.61
C LEU A 237 -0.54 -14.82 10.27
N THR A 238 0.38 -15.73 9.89
CA THR A 238 0.04 -17.12 9.64
C THR A 238 0.07 -17.92 10.95
N PRO A 239 -0.69 -19.02 11.09
CA PRO A 239 -0.53 -19.92 12.23
C PRO A 239 0.91 -20.49 12.30
N GLY A 240 1.37 -20.85 13.49
CA GLY A 240 2.66 -21.50 13.66
C GLY A 240 3.65 -20.70 14.50
N GLU A 241 4.92 -21.08 14.42
CA GLU A 241 5.97 -20.49 15.22
C GLU A 241 6.20 -19.00 14.87
N GLY A 242 6.32 -18.17 15.89
CA GLY A 242 6.48 -16.73 15.74
C GLY A 242 5.23 -15.98 15.27
N SER A 243 4.08 -16.65 15.21
CA SER A 243 2.80 -16.03 14.85
C SER A 243 2.36 -14.97 15.85
N ALA A 244 1.94 -13.81 15.36
CA ALA A 244 1.29 -12.81 16.19
C ALA A 244 -0.10 -13.24 16.67
N LEU A 245 -0.77 -14.17 15.95
CA LEU A 245 -2.10 -14.67 16.30
C LEU A 245 -2.16 -15.40 17.64
N THR A 246 -1.04 -15.94 18.11
CA THR A 246 -0.98 -16.62 19.41
C THR A 246 -1.29 -15.69 20.59
N ARG A 247 -1.19 -14.37 20.38
CA ARG A 247 -1.53 -13.34 21.38
C ARG A 247 -3.02 -13.04 21.45
N TYR A 248 -3.79 -13.49 20.47
CA TYR A 248 -5.22 -13.19 20.31
C TYR A 248 -5.98 -14.51 20.22
N PRO A 249 -6.36 -15.12 21.36
CA PRO A 249 -7.03 -16.41 21.41
C PRO A 249 -8.40 -16.43 20.76
N ASP A 250 -9.06 -15.27 20.69
CA ASP A 250 -10.37 -15.10 20.08
C ASP A 250 -10.45 -13.87 19.16
N ALA A 251 -11.52 -13.79 18.39
CA ALA A 251 -11.74 -12.71 17.45
C ALA A 251 -11.96 -11.35 18.13
N ASP A 252 -12.56 -11.32 19.32
CA ASP A 252 -12.88 -10.06 20.01
C ASP A 252 -11.60 -9.37 20.50
N GLN A 253 -10.62 -10.12 20.98
CA GLN A 253 -9.30 -9.59 21.34
C GLN A 253 -8.55 -9.08 20.10
N PHE A 254 -8.64 -9.80 18.99
CA PHE A 254 -8.05 -9.34 17.73
C PHE A 254 -8.69 -8.03 17.24
N VAL A 255 -10.01 -7.92 17.27
CA VAL A 255 -10.75 -6.70 16.94
C VAL A 255 -10.37 -5.56 17.89
N THR A 256 -10.28 -5.83 19.19
CA THR A 256 -9.85 -4.84 20.19
C THR A 256 -8.47 -4.27 19.85
N MET A 257 -7.52 -5.13 19.41
CA MET A 257 -6.20 -4.69 18.96
C MET A 257 -6.30 -3.79 17.72
N LEU A 258 -7.10 -4.17 16.70
CA LEU A 258 -7.28 -3.35 15.50
C LEU A 258 -7.83 -1.94 15.82
N ARG A 259 -8.70 -1.84 16.80
CA ARG A 259 -9.31 -0.57 17.22
C ARG A 259 -8.42 0.29 18.12
N SER A 260 -7.74 -0.35 19.06
CA SER A 260 -6.94 0.36 20.08
C SER A 260 -5.51 0.65 19.64
N GLY A 261 -4.97 -0.12 18.71
CA GLY A 261 -3.54 -0.09 18.36
C GLY A 261 -2.64 -0.68 19.45
N LYS A 262 -3.20 -1.45 20.39
CA LYS A 262 -2.46 -2.01 21.52
C LYS A 262 -2.55 -3.53 21.54
N ARG A 263 -1.47 -4.17 21.98
CA ARG A 263 -1.45 -5.60 22.29
C ARG A 263 -2.21 -5.90 23.58
N PRO A 264 -2.55 -7.17 23.88
CA PRO A 264 -3.23 -7.53 25.14
C PRO A 264 -2.45 -7.13 26.39
N ASP A 265 -1.14 -7.02 26.34
CA ASP A 265 -0.27 -6.56 27.43
C ASP A 265 -0.23 -5.01 27.58
N GLY A 266 -1.02 -4.28 26.78
CA GLY A 266 -1.09 -2.83 26.78
C GLY A 266 -0.01 -2.12 25.97
N THR A 267 0.98 -2.84 25.42
CA THR A 267 2.04 -2.22 24.61
C THR A 267 1.50 -1.72 23.27
N ALA A 268 1.91 -0.52 22.84
CA ALA A 268 1.49 0.06 21.58
C ALA A 268 2.13 -0.65 20.38
N ILE A 269 1.39 -0.72 19.28
CA ILE A 269 1.88 -1.13 17.96
C ILE A 269 2.06 0.14 17.14
N THR A 270 3.29 0.45 16.74
CA THR A 270 3.65 1.79 16.24
C THR A 270 3.58 1.95 14.72
N VAL A 271 3.53 0.87 13.94
CA VAL A 271 3.73 0.93 12.49
C VAL A 271 2.48 0.59 11.67
N MET A 272 1.49 -0.10 12.24
CA MET A 272 0.26 -0.45 11.54
C MET A 272 -0.65 0.78 11.32
N PRO A 273 -1.43 0.82 10.21
CA PRO A 273 -2.28 1.96 9.84
C PRO A 273 -3.60 1.97 10.66
N PHE A 274 -3.51 2.28 11.94
CA PHE A 274 -4.67 2.21 12.85
C PHE A 274 -5.74 3.28 12.58
N GLU A 275 -5.42 4.36 11.87
CA GLU A 275 -6.43 5.31 11.40
C GLU A 275 -7.48 4.60 10.54
N SER A 276 -7.05 3.66 9.70
CA SER A 276 -7.91 2.89 8.80
C SER A 276 -8.43 1.60 9.43
N LEU A 277 -7.58 0.88 10.16
CA LEU A 277 -7.95 -0.42 10.73
C LEU A 277 -9.07 -0.32 11.77
N ARG A 278 -9.15 0.78 12.52
CA ARG A 278 -10.25 1.02 13.48
C ARG A 278 -11.61 1.24 12.83
N GLU A 279 -11.61 1.61 11.53
CA GLU A 279 -12.84 1.79 10.74
C GLU A 279 -13.41 0.47 10.20
N LEU A 280 -12.68 -0.65 10.34
CA LEU A 280 -13.22 -1.96 9.98
C LEU A 280 -14.45 -2.27 10.85
N ASN A 281 -15.57 -2.64 10.22
CA ASN A 281 -16.72 -3.14 10.95
C ASN A 281 -16.43 -4.51 11.58
N ASP A 282 -17.27 -4.96 12.50
CA ASP A 282 -17.08 -6.22 13.21
C ASP A 282 -17.09 -7.43 12.28
N VAL A 283 -17.90 -7.38 11.22
CA VAL A 283 -18.01 -8.49 10.26
C VAL A 283 -16.68 -8.66 9.51
N ASP A 284 -16.13 -7.57 8.95
CA ASP A 284 -14.86 -7.59 8.25
C ASP A 284 -13.70 -8.02 9.18
N ALA A 285 -13.61 -7.40 10.36
CA ALA A 285 -12.51 -7.66 11.29
C ALA A 285 -12.52 -9.10 11.82
N LYS A 286 -13.71 -9.64 12.16
CA LYS A 286 -13.86 -11.05 12.60
C LYS A 286 -13.66 -12.03 11.46
N ALA A 287 -14.09 -11.70 10.25
CA ALA A 287 -13.83 -12.51 9.07
C ALA A 287 -12.33 -12.60 8.75
N VAL A 288 -11.59 -11.48 8.84
CA VAL A 288 -10.12 -11.49 8.71
C VAL A 288 -9.49 -12.44 9.73
N TYR A 289 -9.88 -12.36 11.00
CA TYR A 289 -9.35 -13.28 12.03
C TYR A 289 -9.65 -14.73 11.68
N ALA A 290 -10.87 -15.04 11.28
CA ALA A 290 -11.26 -16.40 10.87
C ALA A 290 -10.39 -16.91 9.70
N TYR A 291 -10.16 -16.07 8.69
CA TYR A 291 -9.31 -16.42 7.56
C TYR A 291 -7.85 -16.64 7.99
N LEU A 292 -7.27 -15.74 8.78
CA LEU A 292 -5.88 -15.85 9.22
C LEU A 292 -5.59 -17.14 9.99
N LYS A 293 -6.59 -17.71 10.64
CA LYS A 293 -6.47 -19.01 11.32
C LYS A 293 -6.40 -20.21 10.37
N THR A 294 -6.79 -20.03 9.11
CA THR A 294 -6.85 -21.09 8.09
C THR A 294 -5.70 -21.07 7.09
N VAL A 295 -4.95 -19.96 7.01
CA VAL A 295 -3.83 -19.88 6.08
C VAL A 295 -2.72 -20.86 6.46
N PRO A 296 -1.95 -21.40 5.49
CA PRO A 296 -0.86 -22.30 5.79
C PRO A 296 0.18 -21.64 6.71
N ALA A 297 0.64 -22.39 7.72
CA ALA A 297 1.72 -21.95 8.60
C ALA A 297 3.00 -21.65 7.80
N ARG A 298 3.64 -20.53 8.10
CA ARG A 298 4.89 -20.09 7.46
C ARG A 298 5.89 -19.59 8.49
N PRO A 299 7.19 -19.80 8.29
CA PRO A 299 8.21 -19.16 9.11
C PRO A 299 8.12 -17.62 9.02
N SER A 300 8.36 -16.93 10.14
CA SER A 300 8.36 -15.47 10.18
C SER A 300 9.40 -14.86 9.22
N GLY A 301 9.02 -13.79 8.55
CA GLY A 301 9.91 -13.03 7.67
C GLY A 301 10.08 -13.60 6.26
N ARG A 302 9.34 -14.61 5.89
CA ARG A 302 9.35 -15.20 4.55
C ARG A 302 8.27 -14.53 3.68
N ARG A 303 8.58 -13.29 3.26
CA ARG A 303 7.68 -12.46 2.42
C ARG A 303 7.43 -13.11 1.07
#